data_accd74eae94a6c0c3ebd448f13860794
#
_entry.id   accd74eae94a6c0c3ebd448f13860794
#
_cell.length_a   1.000
_cell.length_b   1.000
_cell.length_c   1.000
_cell.angle_alpha   90.00
_cell.angle_beta   90.00
_cell.angle_gamma   90.00
#
_symmetry.space_group_name_H-M   'P 1'
#
loop_
_entity.id
_entity.type
_entity.pdbx_description
1 polymer ?
#
loop_
_entity_poly.entity_id
_entity_poly.type
_entity_poly.pdbx_seq_one_letter_code
_entity_poly.pdbx_strand_id
1 'polypeptide(L)'
;ICSNSYGFFVGPEGIVPGEAAHPKPGRFVGYPMAYWCEFAPGYGFHAGYVHPVPRTHGCLRLHQTVAPKFYALVKEGTPVSIAEAQPEDSKFAAKVLRPTDYKDPDPPAAFMISQKVFQPASGPILNDL
;
A
#
# COMPACT_ATOMS: atom_id res chain seq x y z
N ILE A 1 1.05 -12.70 -3.35
CA ILE A 1 0.40 -11.48 -2.86
C ILE A 1 0.46 -11.51 -1.34
N CYS A 2 1.23 -10.64 -0.75
CA CYS A 2 1.33 -10.50 0.69
C CYS A 2 0.40 -9.42 1.19
N SER A 3 -0.39 -9.74 2.20
CA SER A 3 -0.95 -8.75 3.08
C SER A 3 0.07 -8.54 4.18
N ASN A 4 0.82 -7.48 4.09
CA ASN A 4 1.74 -7.10 5.14
C ASN A 4 1.10 -6.01 5.99
N SER A 5 1.17 -6.11 7.29
CA SER A 5 0.69 -5.05 8.15
C SER A 5 1.59 -4.91 9.36
N TYR A 6 2.10 -3.72 9.55
CA TYR A 6 2.85 -3.38 10.73
C TYR A 6 1.90 -3.12 11.89
N GLY A 7 2.24 -3.63 13.05
CA GLY A 7 1.43 -3.49 14.24
C GLY A 7 2.04 -4.21 15.43
N PHE A 8 1.17 -4.66 16.30
CA PHE A 8 1.55 -5.31 17.55
C PHE A 8 0.67 -6.53 17.81
N PHE A 9 1.26 -7.54 18.45
CA PHE A 9 0.50 -8.62 19.08
C PHE A 9 0.36 -8.31 20.56
N VAL A 10 -0.89 -8.25 21.03
CA VAL A 10 -1.21 -8.02 22.44
C VAL A 10 -1.61 -9.35 23.05
N GLY A 11 -0.78 -9.87 23.92
CA GLY A 11 -0.95 -11.15 24.58
C GLY A 11 -0.69 -11.11 26.09
N PRO A 12 -0.76 -12.27 26.76
CA PRO A 12 -0.60 -12.33 28.23
C PRO A 12 0.80 -11.88 28.71
N GLU A 13 1.80 -11.96 27.85
CA GLU A 13 3.18 -11.56 28.16
C GLU A 13 3.48 -10.10 27.75
N GLY A 14 2.47 -9.33 27.33
CA GLY A 14 2.63 -7.93 26.94
C GLY A 14 2.44 -7.67 25.46
N ILE A 15 3.06 -6.59 24.97
CA ILE A 15 2.93 -6.10 23.61
C ILE A 15 4.21 -6.40 22.84
N VAL A 16 4.08 -7.15 21.73
CA VAL A 16 5.21 -7.52 20.87
C VAL A 16 5.00 -6.95 19.47
N PRO A 17 5.91 -6.11 18.97
CA PRO A 17 5.84 -5.64 17.59
C PRO A 17 5.91 -6.81 16.59
N GLY A 18 5.20 -6.70 15.50
CA GLY A 18 5.22 -7.74 14.47
C GLY A 18 4.28 -7.46 13.31
N GLU A 19 4.32 -8.38 12.36
CA GLU A 19 3.55 -8.31 11.14
C GLU A 19 2.45 -9.38 11.13
N ALA A 20 1.30 -9.06 10.54
CA ALA A 20 0.20 -10.01 10.43
C ALA A 20 0.57 -11.28 9.65
N ALA A 21 1.50 -11.16 8.69
CA ALA A 21 1.99 -12.28 7.90
C ALA A 21 2.84 -13.28 8.74
N HIS A 22 3.37 -12.85 9.87
CA HIS A 22 4.17 -13.65 10.79
C HIS A 22 3.55 -13.64 12.19
N PRO A 23 2.47 -14.41 12.40
CA PRO A 23 1.70 -14.36 13.64
C PRO A 23 2.54 -14.69 14.88
N LYS A 24 2.30 -13.94 15.94
CA LYS A 24 2.82 -14.19 17.29
C LYS A 24 1.66 -14.41 18.26
N PRO A 25 1.91 -14.98 19.43
CA PRO A 25 0.86 -15.18 20.43
C PRO A 25 0.14 -13.88 20.77
N GLY A 26 -1.20 -13.93 20.81
CA GLY A 26 -2.02 -12.78 21.14
C GLY A 26 -2.86 -12.26 19.97
N ARG A 27 -3.53 -11.14 20.22
CA ARG A 27 -4.37 -10.46 19.24
C ARG A 27 -3.56 -9.43 18.47
N PHE A 28 -3.60 -9.50 17.15
CA PHE A 28 -2.96 -8.51 16.30
C PHE A 28 -3.74 -7.17 16.30
N VAL A 29 -3.01 -6.09 16.43
CA VAL A 29 -3.50 -4.71 16.31
C VAL A 29 -2.63 -3.98 15.30
N GLY A 30 -3.18 -3.63 14.15
CA GLY A 30 -2.45 -2.96 13.08
C GLY A 30 -3.31 -2.67 11.87
N TYR A 31 -2.69 -2.09 10.85
CA TYR A 31 -3.34 -1.77 9.59
C TYR A 31 -2.81 -2.67 8.47
N PRO A 32 -3.66 -3.39 7.74
CA PRO A 32 -3.23 -4.25 6.65
C PRO A 32 -2.71 -3.42 5.46
N MET A 33 -1.61 -3.88 4.87
CA MET A 33 -0.98 -3.25 3.72
C MET A 33 -0.78 -4.28 2.61
N ALA A 34 -1.83 -4.48 1.81
CA ALA A 34 -1.79 -5.41 0.69
C ALA A 34 -0.83 -4.92 -0.40
N TYR A 35 -0.22 -5.84 -1.12
CA TYR A 35 0.74 -5.53 -2.20
C TYR A 35 1.93 -4.68 -1.72
N TRP A 36 2.47 -5.04 -0.59
CA TRP A 36 3.58 -4.34 0.05
C TRP A 36 4.86 -4.46 -0.77
N CYS A 37 5.45 -3.31 -1.09
CA CYS A 37 6.76 -3.20 -1.74
C CYS A 37 7.61 -2.23 -0.93
N GLU A 38 8.51 -2.76 -0.12
CA GLU A 38 9.38 -1.95 0.73
C GLU A 38 10.50 -1.31 -0.09
N PHE A 39 10.77 -0.03 0.08
CA PHE A 39 11.89 0.67 -0.54
C PHE A 39 12.89 1.24 0.47
N ALA A 40 12.50 1.35 1.73
CA ALA A 40 13.37 1.71 2.84
C ALA A 40 12.81 1.05 4.12
N PRO A 41 13.61 0.84 5.17
CA PRO A 41 13.15 0.16 6.37
C PRO A 41 11.87 0.78 6.94
N GLY A 42 10.77 0.02 6.90
CA GLY A 42 9.46 0.46 7.35
C GLY A 42 8.70 1.39 6.40
N TYR A 43 9.22 1.68 5.21
CA TYR A 43 8.57 2.53 4.21
C TYR A 43 8.36 1.75 2.92
N GLY A 44 7.17 1.84 2.36
CA GLY A 44 6.86 1.10 1.13
C GLY A 44 5.61 1.60 0.42
N PHE A 45 5.38 1.01 -0.74
CA PHE A 45 4.13 1.14 -1.49
C PHE A 45 3.17 0.04 -1.04
N HIS A 46 1.89 0.35 -0.95
CA HIS A 46 0.85 -0.63 -0.66
C HIS A 46 -0.52 -0.16 -1.14
N ALA A 47 -1.45 -1.10 -1.28
CA ALA A 47 -2.84 -0.77 -1.58
C ALA A 47 -3.50 -0.06 -0.39
N GLY A 48 -4.38 0.89 -0.69
CA GLY A 48 -5.16 1.59 0.32
C GLY A 48 -6.08 2.62 -0.30
N TYR A 49 -6.78 3.33 0.54
CA TYR A 49 -7.56 4.47 0.10
C TYR A 49 -6.65 5.69 -0.10
N VAL A 50 -6.78 6.30 -1.28
CA VAL A 50 -5.98 7.48 -1.65
C VAL A 50 -6.77 8.73 -1.28
N HIS A 51 -6.18 9.53 -0.41
CA HIS A 51 -6.76 10.79 0.06
C HIS A 51 -6.08 11.98 -0.61
N PRO A 52 -6.75 13.15 -0.68
CA PRO A 52 -6.15 14.35 -1.25
C PRO A 52 -5.10 15.00 -0.34
N VAL A 53 -4.97 14.52 0.89
CA VAL A 53 -4.02 15.00 1.89
C VAL A 53 -3.22 13.84 2.46
N PRO A 54 -2.00 14.08 2.99
CA PRO A 54 -1.20 13.03 3.60
C PRO A 54 -1.91 12.35 4.77
N ARG A 55 -1.90 11.01 4.78
CA ARG A 55 -2.55 10.19 5.81
C ARG A 55 -1.67 9.10 6.39
N THR A 56 -0.43 8.98 5.94
CA THR A 56 0.49 7.93 6.37
C THR A 56 1.66 8.50 7.14
N HIS A 57 2.44 7.61 7.78
CA HIS A 57 3.70 7.98 8.44
C HIS A 57 4.90 7.96 7.47
N GLY A 58 4.66 7.81 6.16
CA GLY A 58 5.69 7.80 5.14
C GLY A 58 5.48 6.78 4.02
N CYS A 59 4.58 5.84 4.18
CA CYS A 59 4.21 4.90 3.12
C CYS A 59 3.45 5.59 1.99
N LEU A 60 3.58 5.06 0.78
CA LEU A 60 2.90 5.56 -0.41
C LEU A 60 1.73 4.63 -0.74
N ARG A 61 0.53 5.14 -0.61
CA ARG A 61 -0.68 4.39 -0.94
C ARG A 61 -0.94 4.41 -2.42
N LEU A 62 -1.23 3.24 -2.96
CA LEU A 62 -1.68 3.04 -4.33
C LEU A 62 -3.17 2.71 -4.32
N HIS A 63 -3.91 3.26 -5.28
CA HIS A 63 -5.30 2.90 -5.47
C HIS A 63 -5.43 1.38 -5.63
N GLN A 64 -6.50 0.80 -5.12
CA GLN A 64 -6.71 -0.66 -5.09
C GLN A 64 -6.64 -1.31 -6.47
N THR A 65 -7.04 -0.60 -7.53
CA THR A 65 -6.96 -1.10 -8.90
C THR A 65 -5.56 -1.01 -9.49
N VAL A 66 -4.71 -0.16 -8.95
CA VAL A 66 -3.33 0.07 -9.41
C VAL A 66 -2.34 -0.83 -8.69
N ALA A 67 -2.52 -1.02 -7.40
CA ALA A 67 -1.56 -1.75 -6.56
C ALA A 67 -1.20 -3.15 -7.08
N PRO A 68 -2.13 -4.02 -7.50
CA PRO A 68 -1.78 -5.33 -8.05
C PRO A 68 -0.95 -5.24 -9.34
N LYS A 69 -1.24 -4.27 -10.20
CA LYS A 69 -0.49 -4.05 -11.44
C LYS A 69 0.93 -3.56 -11.16
N PHE A 70 1.05 -2.61 -10.25
CA PHE A 70 2.34 -2.11 -9.78
C PHE A 70 3.18 -3.24 -9.16
N TYR A 71 2.59 -4.02 -8.28
CA TYR A 71 3.26 -5.15 -7.63
C TYR A 71 3.78 -6.18 -8.64
N ALA A 72 3.04 -6.42 -9.71
CA ALA A 72 3.46 -7.35 -10.77
C ALA A 72 4.62 -6.82 -11.62
N LEU A 73 4.79 -5.51 -11.71
CA LEU A 73 5.84 -4.88 -12.52
C LEU A 73 7.16 -4.72 -11.78
N VAL A 74 7.12 -4.47 -10.49
CA VAL A 74 8.33 -4.23 -9.70
C VAL A 74 8.91 -5.53 -9.19
N LYS A 75 10.21 -5.51 -8.91
CA LYS A 75 10.95 -6.63 -8.35
C LYS A 75 12.03 -6.12 -7.41
N GLU A 76 12.62 -7.03 -6.65
CA GLU A 76 13.78 -6.69 -5.83
C GLU A 76 14.89 -6.08 -6.69
N GLY A 77 15.44 -4.96 -6.24
CA GLY A 77 16.43 -4.18 -6.98
C GLY A 77 15.87 -3.13 -7.95
N THR A 78 14.53 -3.05 -8.13
CA THR A 78 13.92 -1.95 -8.87
C THR A 78 14.26 -0.62 -8.19
N PRO A 79 14.92 0.33 -8.88
CA PRO A 79 15.28 1.60 -8.28
C PRO A 79 14.05 2.45 -7.98
N VAL A 80 14.09 3.17 -6.86
CA VAL A 80 13.04 4.09 -6.44
C VAL A 80 13.65 5.48 -6.31
N SER A 81 13.09 6.46 -7.03
CA SER A 81 13.45 7.86 -6.94
C SER A 81 12.27 8.67 -6.42
N ILE A 82 12.47 9.36 -5.33
CA ILE A 82 11.47 10.24 -4.72
C ILE A 82 12.05 11.64 -4.70
N ALA A 83 11.44 12.55 -5.44
CA ALA A 83 11.89 13.93 -5.55
C ALA A 83 10.69 14.87 -5.63
N GLU A 84 10.87 16.11 -5.25
CA GLU A 84 9.84 17.14 -5.32
C GLU A 84 9.37 17.38 -6.75
N ALA A 85 10.30 17.35 -7.70
CA ALA A 85 10.02 17.42 -9.13
C ALA A 85 10.84 16.37 -9.88
N GLN A 86 10.26 15.77 -10.89
CA GLN A 86 10.90 14.76 -11.72
C GLN A 86 10.76 15.12 -13.20
N PRO A 87 11.71 14.68 -14.05
CA PRO A 87 11.65 14.96 -15.50
C PRO A 87 10.36 14.49 -16.16
N GLU A 88 9.77 13.42 -15.63
CA GLU A 88 8.54 12.80 -16.12
C GLU A 88 7.28 13.63 -15.81
N ASP A 89 7.34 14.56 -14.88
CA ASP A 89 6.17 15.35 -14.45
C ASP A 89 5.59 16.14 -15.62
N SER A 90 6.43 16.73 -16.46
CA SER A 90 5.96 17.44 -17.64
C SER A 90 5.33 16.53 -18.70
N LYS A 91 5.73 15.26 -18.72
CA LYS A 91 5.26 14.27 -19.68
C LYS A 91 3.94 13.64 -19.27
N PHE A 92 3.77 13.36 -17.99
CA PHE A 92 2.66 12.56 -17.48
C PHE A 92 1.63 13.34 -16.67
N ALA A 93 2.04 14.35 -15.93
CA ALA A 93 1.19 15.01 -14.95
C ALA A 93 -0.15 15.53 -15.50
N ALA A 94 -0.16 16.06 -16.73
CA ALA A 94 -1.36 16.56 -17.38
C ALA A 94 -2.26 15.46 -17.96
N LYS A 95 -1.76 14.24 -18.08
CA LYS A 95 -2.46 13.13 -18.74
C LYS A 95 -2.95 12.06 -17.76
N VAL A 96 -2.45 12.09 -16.54
CA VAL A 96 -2.81 11.08 -15.56
C VAL A 96 -4.02 11.51 -14.78
N LEU A 97 -5.10 10.77 -14.93
CA LEU A 97 -6.24 10.89 -14.04
C LEU A 97 -5.84 10.32 -12.67
N ARG A 98 -5.98 11.11 -11.63
CA ARG A 98 -5.71 10.69 -10.25
C ARG A 98 -6.99 10.25 -9.58
N PRO A 99 -7.28 8.94 -9.52
CA PRO A 99 -8.42 8.47 -8.76
C PRO A 99 -8.18 8.70 -7.27
N THR A 100 -9.18 9.19 -6.59
CA THR A 100 -9.16 9.41 -5.14
C THR A 100 -10.38 8.77 -4.52
N ASP A 101 -10.19 8.15 -3.37
CA ASP A 101 -11.23 7.38 -2.68
C ASP A 101 -11.60 8.07 -1.40
N TYR A 102 -11.60 9.10 -1.07
CA TYR A 102 -11.98 9.88 0.13
C TYR A 102 -12.67 9.13 1.27
N LYS A 103 -12.45 7.86 1.44
CA LYS A 103 -13.09 7.14 2.53
C LYS A 103 -12.40 7.44 3.85
N ASP A 104 -13.08 8.17 4.69
CA ASP A 104 -12.58 8.57 6.00
C ASP A 104 -13.68 8.34 7.05
N PRO A 105 -13.44 7.53 8.07
CA PRO A 105 -12.18 6.79 8.31
C PRO A 105 -11.92 5.69 7.28
N ASP A 106 -10.68 5.21 7.26
CA ASP A 106 -10.32 4.05 6.44
C ASP A 106 -11.20 2.85 6.80
N PRO A 107 -11.46 1.94 5.84
CA PRO A 107 -12.27 0.76 6.12
C PRO A 107 -11.65 -0.12 7.20
N PRO A 108 -12.46 -0.97 7.85
CA PRO A 108 -11.94 -1.94 8.81
C PRO A 108 -10.86 -2.84 8.20
N ALA A 109 -9.91 -3.25 9.03
CA ALA A 109 -8.82 -4.14 8.64
C ALA A 109 -9.31 -5.41 7.93
N ALA A 110 -10.40 -6.00 8.39
CA ALA A 110 -10.99 -7.19 7.77
C ALA A 110 -11.42 -6.98 6.31
N PHE A 111 -11.87 -5.77 5.96
CA PHE A 111 -12.18 -5.42 4.56
C PHE A 111 -10.90 -5.31 3.74
N MET A 112 -9.86 -4.67 4.28
CA MET A 112 -8.60 -4.41 3.57
C MET A 112 -7.82 -5.67 3.20
N ILE A 113 -8.06 -6.78 3.89
CA ILE A 113 -7.47 -8.08 3.57
C ILE A 113 -8.44 -9.02 2.86
N SER A 114 -9.64 -8.56 2.55
CA SER A 114 -10.65 -9.38 1.86
C SER A 114 -10.33 -9.58 0.39
N GLN A 115 -10.94 -10.60 -0.21
CA GLN A 115 -10.83 -10.87 -1.65
C GLN A 115 -11.29 -9.69 -2.54
N LYS A 116 -12.07 -8.79 -1.99
CA LYS A 116 -12.51 -7.57 -2.70
C LYS A 116 -11.37 -6.60 -2.96
N VAL A 117 -10.34 -6.61 -2.13
CA VAL A 117 -9.14 -5.79 -2.28
C VAL A 117 -8.11 -6.47 -3.18
N PHE A 118 -7.96 -7.80 -3.05
CA PHE A 118 -7.01 -8.57 -3.84
C PHE A 118 -7.60 -8.91 -5.22
N GLN A 119 -7.35 -8.04 -6.17
CA GLN A 119 -7.79 -8.21 -7.55
C GLN A 119 -6.67 -8.78 -8.42
N PRO A 120 -6.99 -9.56 -9.47
CA PRO A 120 -6.00 -9.99 -10.45
C PRO A 120 -5.32 -8.78 -11.11
N ALA A 121 -4.01 -8.87 -11.30
CA ALA A 121 -3.26 -7.86 -12.03
C ALA A 121 -3.62 -7.96 -13.51
N SER A 122 -4.29 -6.95 -14.04
CA SER A 122 -4.70 -6.92 -15.45
C SER A 122 -4.72 -5.49 -15.99
N GLY A 123 -4.43 -5.36 -17.27
CA GLY A 123 -4.47 -4.09 -17.98
C GLY A 123 -3.33 -3.12 -17.62
N PRO A 124 -3.27 -1.97 -18.28
CA PRO A 124 -2.25 -0.95 -18.04
C PRO A 124 -2.45 -0.23 -16.70
N ILE A 125 -1.35 0.26 -16.12
CA ILE A 125 -1.41 1.12 -14.93
C ILE A 125 -1.99 2.49 -15.29
N LEU A 126 -1.55 3.03 -16.41
CA LEU A 126 -2.04 4.29 -16.94
C LEU A 126 -3.07 4.01 -18.02
N ASN A 127 -4.19 4.68 -17.94
CA ASN A 127 -5.14 4.72 -19.03
C ASN A 127 -4.52 5.48 -20.20
N ASP A 128 -4.90 5.14 -21.41
CA ASP A 128 -4.34 5.61 -22.67
C ASP A 128 -3.77 7.03 -22.62
N LEU A 129 -2.45 7.09 -22.68
CA LEU A 129 -1.70 8.32 -22.75
C LEU A 129 -1.63 8.84 -24.18
#